data_2ac4c6abd3c85d28f1826d3958aa2d1c
#
_entry.id   2ac4c6abd3c85d28f1826d3958aa2d1c
#
_cell.length_a   1.000
_cell.length_b   1.000
_cell.length_c   1.000
_cell.angle_alpha   90.00
_cell.angle_beta   90.00
_cell.angle_gamma   90.00
#
_symmetry.space_group_name_H-M   'P 1'
#
loop_
_entity.id
_entity.type
_entity.pdbx_description
1 polymer ?
#
loop_
_entity_poly.entity_id
_entity_poly.type
_entity_poly.pdbx_seq_one_letter_code
_entity_poly.pdbx_strand_id
1 'polypeptide(L)'
;MCSSDLKSRHRPVASARADRGLGCPTWIVDGTPSDCVNIALAQLLPSEAGIEAVVSGINTGRNTSIGFILASGTIGGAWEGALHGLPAIALSQELTPPGFQALKQPASAMTPEVAATVAATTGHAVRLTDALLSPDHRQPFTVHSVNFPFPCRPDSPVRRTVPARISGTGMFGPADADGLHRFTYNHGQDLSPADLPTDRAALAAGEISHTVLDYTRLGH
;
A
#
# COMPACT_ATOMS: atom_id res chain seq x y z
N MET A 1 13.84 -1.52 -5.14
CA MET A 1 14.53 -1.65 -3.85
C MET A 1 13.46 -1.58 -2.77
N CYS A 2 13.13 -2.72 -2.14
CA CYS A 2 12.42 -2.67 -0.88
C CYS A 2 13.46 -2.35 0.20
N SER A 3 13.57 -1.09 0.58
CA SER A 3 14.27 -0.73 1.79
C SER A 3 13.40 -1.18 2.96
N SER A 4 13.92 -2.03 3.82
CA SER A 4 13.29 -2.40 5.09
C SER A 4 13.33 -1.25 6.10
N ASP A 5 14.04 -0.18 5.78
CA ASP A 5 14.09 1.02 6.60
C ASP A 5 12.83 1.86 6.33
N LEU A 6 12.01 2.01 7.34
CA LEU A 6 10.83 2.88 7.26
C LEU A 6 11.23 4.36 7.10
N LYS A 7 12.43 4.74 7.52
CA LYS A 7 12.98 6.10 7.42
C LYS A 7 14.45 6.10 6.98
N SER A 8 14.83 7.08 6.17
CA SER A 8 16.21 7.26 5.70
C SER A 8 17.09 7.91 6.77
N ARG A 9 17.53 7.12 7.75
CA ARG A 9 18.31 7.63 8.90
C ARG A 9 19.76 7.96 8.57
N HIS A 10 20.31 7.35 7.52
CA HIS A 10 21.75 7.36 7.24
C HIS A 10 22.15 8.24 6.05
N ARG A 11 21.18 8.94 5.44
CA ARG A 11 21.44 9.87 4.34
C ARG A 11 20.49 11.05 4.37
N PRO A 12 20.90 12.24 3.88
CA PRO A 12 19.98 13.32 3.61
C PRO A 12 18.90 12.90 2.60
N VAL A 13 17.71 13.46 2.73
CA VAL A 13 16.58 13.25 1.83
C VAL A 13 16.28 14.57 1.12
N ALA A 14 16.37 14.57 -0.20
CA ALA A 14 16.05 15.72 -1.00
C ALA A 14 14.54 15.81 -1.27
N SER A 15 14.00 17.03 -1.30
CA SER A 15 12.65 17.30 -1.75
C SER A 15 12.63 18.47 -2.72
N ALA A 16 11.78 18.41 -3.74
CA ALA A 16 11.60 19.45 -4.73
C ALA A 16 10.14 19.59 -5.10
N ARG A 17 9.66 20.83 -5.26
CA ARG A 17 8.32 21.08 -5.80
C ARG A 17 8.27 20.65 -7.27
N ALA A 18 7.17 20.02 -7.67
CA ALA A 18 6.97 19.54 -9.02
C ALA A 18 5.57 19.91 -9.52
N ASP A 19 5.46 20.23 -10.79
CA ASP A 19 4.17 20.31 -11.47
C ASP A 19 3.89 18.98 -12.15
N ARG A 20 2.81 18.34 -11.78
CA ARG A 20 2.33 17.08 -12.37
C ARG A 20 0.94 17.23 -13.01
N GLY A 21 0.44 18.46 -13.13
CA GLY A 21 -0.89 18.73 -13.69
C GLY A 21 -2.05 18.22 -12.82
N LEU A 22 -1.81 18.01 -11.51
CA LEU A 22 -2.81 17.41 -10.61
C LEU A 22 -3.74 18.43 -9.96
N GLY A 23 -3.55 19.75 -10.20
CA GLY A 23 -4.35 20.79 -9.59
C GLY A 23 -4.14 20.99 -8.08
N CYS A 24 -3.14 20.31 -7.51
CA CYS A 24 -2.77 20.43 -6.09
C CYS A 24 -1.23 20.59 -5.95
N PRO A 25 -0.74 21.16 -4.83
CA PRO A 25 0.68 21.22 -4.56
C PRO A 25 1.31 19.82 -4.56
N THR A 26 2.39 19.65 -5.30
CA THR A 26 3.06 18.37 -5.49
C THR A 26 4.56 18.51 -5.23
N TRP A 27 5.14 17.52 -4.58
CA TRP A 27 6.59 17.41 -4.34
C TRP A 27 7.10 16.04 -4.75
N ILE A 28 8.36 16.00 -5.16
CA ILE A 28 9.14 14.77 -5.32
C ILE A 28 10.07 14.71 -4.12
N VAL A 29 10.07 13.58 -3.42
CA VAL A 29 10.92 13.32 -2.26
C VAL A 29 11.76 12.07 -2.55
N ASP A 30 13.09 12.19 -2.44
CA ASP A 30 14.02 11.06 -2.62
C ASP A 30 14.15 10.26 -1.31
N GLY A 31 13.04 9.73 -0.83
CA GLY A 31 12.95 9.00 0.43
C GLY A 31 11.97 7.84 0.37
N THR A 32 11.79 7.20 1.51
CA THR A 32 10.75 6.18 1.70
C THR A 32 9.37 6.85 1.75
N PRO A 33 8.25 6.11 1.58
CA PRO A 33 6.92 6.67 1.77
C PRO A 33 6.71 7.29 3.16
N SER A 34 7.30 6.74 4.21
CA SER A 34 7.28 7.36 5.56
C SER A 34 8.05 8.67 5.61
N ASP A 35 9.21 8.77 4.93
CA ASP A 35 9.93 10.05 4.81
C ASP A 35 9.08 11.08 4.09
N CYS A 36 8.40 10.70 3.01
CA CYS A 36 7.50 11.59 2.26
C CYS A 36 6.43 12.21 3.17
N VAL A 37 5.75 11.37 3.97
CA VAL A 37 4.69 11.85 4.87
C VAL A 37 5.28 12.71 5.99
N ASN A 38 6.36 12.26 6.64
CA ASN A 38 6.99 13.00 7.73
C ASN A 38 7.48 14.37 7.27
N ILE A 39 8.21 14.44 6.15
CA ILE A 39 8.72 15.68 5.60
C ILE A 39 7.58 16.58 5.14
N ALA A 40 6.54 16.03 4.51
CA ALA A 40 5.38 16.81 4.08
C ALA A 40 4.70 17.49 5.27
N LEU A 41 4.39 16.74 6.32
CA LEU A 41 3.69 17.24 7.50
C LEU A 41 4.54 18.25 8.29
N ALA A 42 5.86 18.00 8.38
CA ALA A 42 6.73 18.82 9.22
C ALA A 42 7.32 20.04 8.51
N GLN A 43 7.48 20.00 7.17
CA GLN A 43 8.32 20.99 6.47
C GLN A 43 7.72 21.57 5.19
N LEU A 44 6.86 20.81 4.45
CA LEU A 44 6.43 21.25 3.13
C LEU A 44 5.04 21.86 3.13
N LEU A 45 4.19 21.44 4.03
CA LEU A 45 2.82 21.93 4.14
C LEU A 45 2.77 23.07 5.16
N PRO A 46 2.02 24.17 4.89
CA PRO A 46 1.78 25.20 5.87
C PRO A 46 1.11 24.65 7.12
N SER A 47 1.42 25.18 8.30
CA SER A 47 0.79 24.79 9.57
C SER A 47 -0.74 24.92 9.54
N GLU A 48 -1.23 25.87 8.73
CA GLU A 48 -2.65 26.17 8.56
C GLU A 48 -3.33 25.29 7.49
N ALA A 49 -2.60 24.36 6.87
CA ALA A 49 -3.13 23.56 5.76
C ALA A 49 -4.31 22.66 6.13
N GLY A 50 -4.56 22.45 7.45
CA GLY A 50 -5.71 21.71 7.91
C GLY A 50 -5.73 20.27 7.38
N ILE A 51 -4.60 19.55 7.49
CA ILE A 51 -4.48 18.18 6.99
C ILE A 51 -5.44 17.29 7.76
N GLU A 52 -6.35 16.65 7.05
CA GLU A 52 -7.41 15.84 7.65
C GLU A 52 -7.10 14.33 7.66
N ALA A 53 -6.25 13.85 6.72
CA ALA A 53 -5.94 12.44 6.59
C ALA A 53 -4.65 12.20 5.79
N VAL A 54 -4.13 10.97 5.86
CA VAL A 54 -3.04 10.48 5.02
C VAL A 54 -3.51 9.31 4.17
N VAL A 55 -3.34 9.44 2.85
CA VAL A 55 -3.58 8.38 1.86
C VAL A 55 -2.24 7.97 1.27
N SER A 56 -1.85 6.72 1.50
CA SER A 56 -0.62 6.14 0.96
C SER A 56 -0.92 5.14 -0.15
N GLY A 57 -0.44 5.38 -1.34
CA GLY A 57 -0.66 4.52 -2.51
C GLY A 57 -1.25 5.31 -3.70
N ILE A 58 -1.82 4.66 -4.72
CA ILE A 58 -2.09 3.21 -4.82
C ILE A 58 -0.80 2.49 -5.22
N ASN A 59 -0.36 1.53 -4.41
CA ASN A 59 0.80 0.71 -4.70
C ASN A 59 0.50 -0.32 -5.80
N THR A 60 1.45 -0.51 -6.71
CA THR A 60 1.40 -1.59 -7.71
C THR A 60 1.96 -2.88 -7.12
N GLY A 61 1.10 -3.72 -6.60
CA GLY A 61 1.42 -4.94 -5.87
C GLY A 61 0.60 -5.01 -4.57
N ARG A 62 0.18 -6.20 -4.20
CA ARG A 62 -0.58 -6.40 -2.97
C ARG A 62 0.32 -6.32 -1.74
N ASN A 63 -0.23 -5.78 -0.65
CA ASN A 63 0.37 -5.77 0.69
C ASN A 63 -0.52 -6.58 1.63
N THR A 64 -0.57 -7.90 1.41
CA THR A 64 -1.37 -8.86 2.17
C THR A 64 -0.46 -9.80 2.96
N SER A 65 -0.99 -10.45 3.97
CA SER A 65 -0.27 -11.29 4.95
C SER A 65 0.65 -10.50 5.89
N ILE A 66 0.92 -11.08 7.04
CA ILE A 66 1.71 -10.43 8.11
C ILE A 66 3.07 -9.95 7.60
N GLY A 67 3.80 -10.81 6.88
CA GLY A 67 5.16 -10.49 6.43
C GLY A 67 5.22 -9.33 5.44
N PHE A 68 4.30 -9.30 4.45
CA PHE A 68 4.27 -8.22 3.46
C PHE A 68 3.73 -6.90 4.04
N ILE A 69 2.80 -6.97 5.00
CA ILE A 69 2.34 -5.78 5.72
C ILE A 69 3.49 -5.13 6.47
N LEU A 70 4.28 -5.91 7.23
CA LEU A 70 5.41 -5.40 8.01
C LEU A 70 6.55 -4.85 7.13
N ALA A 71 6.73 -5.39 5.92
CA ALA A 71 7.78 -4.97 4.98
C ALA A 71 7.31 -3.87 4.00
N SER A 72 6.06 -3.42 4.07
CA SER A 72 5.46 -2.53 3.08
C SER A 72 5.79 -1.06 3.33
N GLY A 73 6.44 -0.41 2.38
CA GLY A 73 6.60 1.05 2.39
C GLY A 73 5.25 1.79 2.31
N THR A 74 4.27 1.25 1.60
CA THR A 74 2.92 1.85 1.50
C THR A 74 2.20 1.84 2.85
N ILE A 75 2.26 0.72 3.56
CA ILE A 75 1.75 0.64 4.95
C ILE A 75 2.54 1.59 5.85
N GLY A 76 3.87 1.64 5.70
CA GLY A 76 4.74 2.54 6.46
C GLY A 76 4.37 4.02 6.28
N GLY A 77 4.06 4.45 5.04
CA GLY A 77 3.60 5.82 4.80
C GLY A 77 2.26 6.14 5.48
N ALA A 78 1.29 5.23 5.41
CA ALA A 78 0.03 5.41 6.14
C ALA A 78 0.26 5.38 7.66
N TRP A 79 1.11 4.48 8.14
CA TRP A 79 1.49 4.40 9.55
C TRP A 79 2.11 5.70 10.07
N GLU A 80 2.96 6.34 9.26
CA GLU A 80 3.52 7.65 9.63
C GLU A 80 2.42 8.69 9.88
N GLY A 81 1.37 8.73 9.03
CA GLY A 81 0.21 9.57 9.26
C GLY A 81 -0.52 9.26 10.57
N ALA A 82 -0.71 7.96 10.87
CA ALA A 82 -1.35 7.52 12.10
C ALA A 82 -0.52 7.89 13.36
N LEU A 83 0.80 7.89 13.27
CA LEU A 83 1.71 8.38 14.34
C LEU A 83 1.54 9.88 14.60
N HIS A 84 1.19 10.65 13.58
CA HIS A 84 0.87 12.08 13.71
C HIS A 84 -0.60 12.32 14.14
N GLY A 85 -1.35 11.27 14.53
CA GLY A 85 -2.74 11.36 14.98
C GLY A 85 -3.74 11.58 13.85
N LEU A 86 -3.34 11.40 12.59
CA LEU A 86 -4.21 11.54 11.44
C LEU A 86 -4.88 10.21 11.05
N PRO A 87 -6.13 10.22 10.58
CA PRO A 87 -6.71 9.07 9.92
C PRO A 87 -5.83 8.63 8.74
N ALA A 88 -5.60 7.33 8.59
CA ALA A 88 -4.67 6.85 7.59
C ALA A 88 -5.17 5.61 6.85
N ILE A 89 -4.97 5.61 5.52
CA ILE A 89 -5.31 4.49 4.64
C ILE A 89 -4.13 4.15 3.73
N ALA A 90 -3.86 2.86 3.60
CA ALA A 90 -2.91 2.29 2.65
C ALA A 90 -3.67 1.55 1.55
N LEU A 91 -3.45 1.92 0.30
CA LEU A 91 -4.13 1.39 -0.87
C LEU A 91 -3.15 0.60 -1.74
N SER A 92 -3.52 -0.61 -2.14
CA SER A 92 -2.65 -1.51 -2.92
C SER A 92 -3.45 -2.28 -3.95
N GLN A 93 -2.96 -2.35 -5.19
CA GLN A 93 -3.57 -3.08 -6.29
C GLN A 93 -2.81 -4.36 -6.58
N GLU A 94 -3.47 -5.51 -6.47
CA GLU A 94 -2.91 -6.75 -6.98
C GLU A 94 -2.78 -6.70 -8.50
N LEU A 95 -1.67 -7.17 -9.02
CA LEU A 95 -1.42 -7.27 -10.46
C LEU A 95 -0.82 -8.62 -10.81
N THR A 96 -1.18 -9.11 -11.98
CA THR A 96 -0.43 -10.19 -12.62
C THR A 96 0.92 -9.68 -13.13
N PRO A 97 1.94 -10.55 -13.31
CA PRO A 97 3.21 -10.11 -13.89
C PRO A 97 3.07 -9.37 -15.24
N PRO A 98 2.23 -9.81 -16.19
CA PRO A 98 1.95 -9.03 -17.40
C PRO A 98 1.31 -7.68 -17.12
N GLY A 99 0.35 -7.61 -16.19
CA GLY A 99 -0.31 -6.36 -15.79
C GLY A 99 0.66 -5.35 -15.19
N PHE A 100 1.59 -5.82 -14.35
CA PHE A 100 2.66 -4.99 -13.80
C PHE A 100 3.59 -4.43 -14.89
N GLN A 101 3.92 -5.23 -15.91
CA GLN A 101 4.71 -4.74 -17.04
C GLN A 101 3.94 -3.75 -17.89
N ALA A 102 2.64 -3.96 -18.09
CA ALA A 102 1.79 -3.04 -18.85
C ALA A 102 1.72 -1.64 -18.21
N LEU A 103 1.68 -1.54 -16.88
CA LEU A 103 1.68 -0.25 -16.18
C LEU A 103 2.99 0.53 -16.29
N LYS A 104 4.09 -0.11 -16.66
CA LYS A 104 5.37 0.56 -16.90
C LYS A 104 5.46 1.17 -18.30
N GLN A 105 4.53 0.83 -19.18
CA GLN A 105 4.46 1.35 -20.54
C GLN A 105 3.57 2.60 -20.57
N PRO A 106 3.62 3.40 -21.65
CA PRO A 106 2.68 4.49 -21.85
C PRO A 106 1.23 4.00 -21.74
N ALA A 107 0.32 4.84 -21.27
CA ALA A 107 -1.09 4.49 -21.06
C ALA A 107 -1.77 3.90 -22.31
N SER A 108 -1.31 4.30 -23.51
CA SER A 108 -1.80 3.76 -24.80
C SER A 108 -1.44 2.28 -25.04
N ALA A 109 -0.51 1.73 -24.26
CA ALA A 109 -0.09 0.32 -24.35
C ALA A 109 -0.77 -0.58 -23.30
N MET A 110 -1.63 -0.03 -22.45
CA MET A 110 -2.37 -0.81 -21.47
C MET A 110 -3.41 -1.71 -22.16
N THR A 111 -3.50 -2.96 -21.71
CA THR A 111 -4.58 -3.84 -22.17
C THR A 111 -5.93 -3.32 -21.66
N PRO A 112 -7.05 -3.60 -22.37
CA PRO A 112 -8.38 -3.21 -21.91
C PRO A 112 -8.71 -3.70 -20.49
N GLU A 113 -8.26 -4.89 -20.12
CA GLU A 113 -8.47 -5.47 -18.79
C GLU A 113 -7.73 -4.68 -17.69
N VAL A 114 -6.47 -4.30 -17.93
CA VAL A 114 -5.69 -3.48 -17.00
C VAL A 114 -6.32 -2.10 -16.86
N ALA A 115 -6.72 -1.47 -17.97
CA ALA A 115 -7.37 -0.16 -17.98
C ALA A 115 -8.70 -0.20 -17.18
N ALA A 116 -9.54 -1.22 -17.43
CA ALA A 116 -10.80 -1.40 -16.70
C ALA A 116 -10.55 -1.62 -15.20
N THR A 117 -9.56 -2.43 -14.85
CA THR A 117 -9.15 -2.66 -13.44
C THR A 117 -8.72 -1.36 -12.78
N VAL A 118 -7.86 -0.57 -13.42
CA VAL A 118 -7.39 0.72 -12.87
C VAL A 118 -8.56 1.68 -12.66
N ALA A 119 -9.48 1.78 -13.61
CA ALA A 119 -10.66 2.63 -13.48
C ALA A 119 -11.57 2.20 -12.31
N ALA A 120 -11.86 0.89 -12.20
CA ALA A 120 -12.65 0.35 -11.10
C ALA A 120 -11.98 0.57 -9.73
N THR A 121 -10.68 0.28 -9.65
CA THR A 121 -9.87 0.49 -8.44
C THR A 121 -9.89 1.95 -8.00
N THR A 122 -9.71 2.88 -8.92
CA THR A 122 -9.77 4.32 -8.61
C THR A 122 -11.13 4.71 -8.06
N GLY A 123 -12.22 4.23 -8.65
CA GLY A 123 -13.57 4.48 -8.16
C GLY A 123 -13.81 3.93 -6.75
N HIS A 124 -13.33 2.71 -6.48
CA HIS A 124 -13.40 2.13 -5.13
C HIS A 124 -12.51 2.88 -4.14
N ALA A 125 -11.29 3.24 -4.54
CA ALA A 125 -10.34 3.95 -3.69
C ALA A 125 -10.92 5.28 -3.20
N VAL A 126 -11.53 6.07 -4.08
CA VAL A 126 -12.19 7.33 -3.71
C VAL A 126 -13.29 7.08 -2.68
N ARG A 127 -14.23 6.16 -2.96
CA ARG A 127 -15.35 5.87 -2.04
C ARG A 127 -14.90 5.35 -0.69
N LEU A 128 -13.90 4.46 -0.68
CA LEU A 128 -13.39 3.89 0.57
C LEU A 128 -12.59 4.91 1.38
N THR A 129 -11.82 5.77 0.71
CA THR A 129 -11.10 6.85 1.38
C THR A 129 -12.08 7.78 2.09
N ASP A 130 -13.11 8.23 1.40
CA ASP A 130 -14.15 9.09 1.96
C ASP A 130 -14.86 8.41 3.16
N ALA A 131 -15.30 7.17 3.00
CA ALA A 131 -16.01 6.45 4.04
C ALA A 131 -15.15 6.11 5.27
N LEU A 132 -13.90 5.65 5.07
CA LEU A 132 -13.05 5.15 6.16
C LEU A 132 -12.27 6.25 6.88
N LEU A 133 -12.06 7.40 6.26
CA LEU A 133 -11.35 8.52 6.87
C LEU A 133 -12.31 9.59 7.43
N SER A 134 -13.60 9.32 7.44
CA SER A 134 -14.58 10.20 8.06
C SER A 134 -14.32 10.35 9.58
N PRO A 135 -14.72 11.48 10.21
CA PRO A 135 -14.50 11.71 11.63
C PRO A 135 -15.01 10.59 12.55
N ASP A 136 -16.10 9.93 12.17
CA ASP A 136 -16.72 8.85 12.95
C ASP A 136 -15.88 7.55 13.00
N HIS A 137 -14.91 7.40 12.09
CA HIS A 137 -14.02 6.24 12.00
C HIS A 137 -12.58 6.54 12.45
N ARG A 138 -12.33 7.72 12.99
CA ARG A 138 -11.00 8.11 13.46
C ARG A 138 -10.61 7.31 14.70
N GLN A 139 -9.58 6.49 14.53
CA GLN A 139 -8.93 5.78 15.62
C GLN A 139 -7.44 6.08 15.58
N PRO A 140 -6.84 6.65 16.63
CA PRO A 140 -5.40 6.91 16.67
C PRO A 140 -4.63 5.59 16.55
N PHE A 141 -3.45 5.63 15.98
CA PHE A 141 -2.56 4.49 15.77
C PHE A 141 -3.18 3.34 14.96
N THR A 142 -4.11 3.66 14.08
CA THR A 142 -4.79 2.67 13.24
C THR A 142 -4.59 3.01 11.76
N VAL A 143 -4.33 1.98 10.96
CA VAL A 143 -4.24 2.08 9.51
C VAL A 143 -5.29 1.18 8.86
N HIS A 144 -6.07 1.74 7.95
CA HIS A 144 -6.92 0.98 7.05
C HIS A 144 -6.08 0.46 5.89
N SER A 145 -5.80 -0.84 5.84
CA SER A 145 -5.10 -1.48 4.72
C SER A 145 -6.13 -2.05 3.74
N VAL A 146 -6.17 -1.49 2.54
CA VAL A 146 -7.10 -1.91 1.49
C VAL A 146 -6.31 -2.48 0.32
N ASN A 147 -6.65 -3.70 -0.08
CA ASN A 147 -6.06 -4.35 -1.24
C ASN A 147 -7.16 -4.67 -2.27
N PHE A 148 -6.92 -4.28 -3.52
CA PHE A 148 -7.84 -4.50 -4.63
C PHE A 148 -7.43 -5.75 -5.42
N PRO A 149 -8.38 -6.62 -5.80
CA PRO A 149 -8.09 -7.83 -6.56
C PRO A 149 -7.73 -7.52 -8.02
N PHE A 150 -7.17 -8.50 -8.72
CA PHE A 150 -7.03 -8.45 -10.18
C PHE A 150 -7.79 -9.62 -10.83
N PRO A 151 -8.74 -9.33 -11.73
CA PRO A 151 -9.26 -8.01 -12.09
C PRO A 151 -10.11 -7.38 -10.97
N CYS A 152 -10.04 -6.06 -10.83
CA CYS A 152 -10.97 -5.31 -10.01
C CYS A 152 -12.16 -4.87 -10.86
N ARG A 153 -13.38 -5.00 -10.34
CA ARG A 153 -14.62 -4.65 -11.03
C ARG A 153 -15.37 -3.56 -10.28
N PRO A 154 -16.24 -2.78 -10.94
CA PRO A 154 -17.04 -1.75 -10.27
C PRO A 154 -17.94 -2.29 -9.16
N ASP A 155 -18.33 -3.56 -9.24
CA ASP A 155 -19.18 -4.29 -8.29
C ASP A 155 -18.40 -5.22 -7.36
N SER A 156 -17.05 -5.21 -7.40
CA SER A 156 -16.23 -6.02 -6.47
C SER A 156 -16.62 -5.70 -5.01
N PRO A 157 -17.09 -6.70 -4.24
CA PRO A 157 -17.50 -6.47 -2.86
C PRO A 157 -16.31 -6.20 -1.95
N VAL A 158 -16.54 -5.45 -0.88
CA VAL A 158 -15.55 -5.21 0.15
C VAL A 158 -15.76 -6.20 1.29
N ARG A 159 -14.70 -6.95 1.63
CA ARG A 159 -14.69 -7.89 2.75
C ARG A 159 -13.82 -7.36 3.87
N ARG A 160 -14.34 -7.36 5.11
CA ARG A 160 -13.51 -7.18 6.30
C ARG A 160 -12.63 -8.40 6.49
N THR A 161 -11.33 -8.19 6.65
CA THR A 161 -10.33 -9.25 6.68
C THR A 161 -9.34 -9.10 7.83
N VAL A 162 -8.56 -10.16 8.03
CA VAL A 162 -7.36 -10.19 8.87
C VAL A 162 -6.16 -10.59 8.03
N PRO A 163 -4.92 -10.25 8.43
CA PRO A 163 -3.73 -10.66 7.70
C PRO A 163 -3.57 -12.17 7.66
N ALA A 164 -3.32 -12.74 6.48
CA ALA A 164 -2.99 -14.16 6.33
C ALA A 164 -1.67 -14.50 7.03
N ARG A 165 -1.56 -15.71 7.57
CA ARG A 165 -0.39 -16.24 8.27
C ARG A 165 0.47 -17.04 7.31
N ILE A 166 1.28 -16.36 6.50
CA ILE A 166 2.13 -17.01 5.52
C ILE A 166 3.48 -17.34 6.12
N SER A 167 3.83 -18.63 6.12
CA SER A 167 5.20 -19.06 6.42
C SER A 167 6.09 -18.75 5.21
N GLY A 168 7.06 -17.86 5.41
CA GLY A 168 8.00 -17.49 4.37
C GLY A 168 9.01 -18.59 4.07
N THR A 169 9.35 -18.75 2.79
CA THR A 169 10.52 -19.46 2.33
C THR A 169 11.50 -18.45 1.74
N GLY A 170 12.73 -18.86 1.40
CA GLY A 170 13.71 -17.96 0.82
C GLY A 170 13.14 -17.19 -0.38
N MET A 171 13.24 -15.86 -0.33
CA MET A 171 12.74 -14.96 -1.37
C MET A 171 13.81 -14.56 -2.38
N PHE A 172 15.02 -15.12 -2.25
CA PHE A 172 16.11 -14.91 -3.19
C PHE A 172 16.56 -16.25 -3.73
N GLY A 173 16.80 -16.29 -5.05
CA GLY A 173 17.40 -17.42 -5.72
C GLY A 173 18.88 -17.62 -5.35
N PRO A 174 19.51 -18.72 -5.82
CA PRO A 174 20.94 -18.91 -5.66
C PRO A 174 21.71 -17.75 -6.31
N ALA A 175 22.93 -17.51 -5.81
CA ALA A 175 23.81 -16.52 -6.39
C ALA A 175 24.16 -16.89 -7.85
N ASP A 176 24.23 -15.89 -8.73
CA ASP A 176 24.81 -16.03 -10.06
C ASP A 176 26.36 -16.02 -9.99
N ALA A 177 27.01 -16.06 -11.15
CA ALA A 177 28.49 -16.10 -11.25
C ALA A 177 29.18 -14.88 -10.61
N ASP A 178 28.46 -13.75 -10.51
CA ASP A 178 28.93 -12.50 -9.88
C ASP A 178 28.57 -12.41 -8.39
N GLY A 179 28.01 -13.46 -7.81
CA GLY A 179 27.57 -13.51 -6.40
C GLY A 179 26.28 -12.79 -6.14
N LEU A 180 25.49 -12.46 -7.16
CA LEU A 180 24.24 -11.70 -7.01
C LEU A 180 23.04 -12.62 -6.85
N HIS A 181 22.27 -12.40 -5.80
CA HIS A 181 20.98 -13.06 -5.55
C HIS A 181 19.86 -12.24 -6.15
N ARG A 182 19.02 -12.87 -6.98
CA ARG A 182 17.84 -12.23 -7.56
C ARG A 182 16.61 -12.56 -6.75
N PHE A 183 15.77 -11.54 -6.54
CA PHE A 183 14.49 -11.71 -5.87
C PHE A 183 13.59 -12.65 -6.69
N THR A 184 13.13 -13.71 -6.04
CA THR A 184 12.15 -14.66 -6.59
C THR A 184 10.91 -14.59 -5.73
N TYR A 185 9.78 -14.25 -6.35
CA TYR A 185 8.52 -14.18 -5.61
C TYR A 185 8.09 -15.59 -5.23
N ASN A 186 8.15 -15.90 -3.93
CA ASN A 186 7.67 -17.17 -3.40
C ASN A 186 6.38 -16.92 -2.59
N HIS A 187 5.34 -17.68 -2.91
CA HIS A 187 4.03 -17.54 -2.26
C HIS A 187 4.01 -17.99 -0.81
N GLY A 188 5.00 -18.75 -0.36
CA GLY A 188 5.02 -19.36 0.97
C GLY A 188 3.88 -20.36 1.18
N GLN A 189 3.79 -20.89 2.39
CA GLN A 189 2.69 -21.75 2.82
C GLN A 189 1.72 -20.96 3.68
N ASP A 190 0.42 -21.02 3.36
CA ASP A 190 -0.61 -20.42 4.19
C ASP A 190 -0.91 -21.34 5.39
N LEU A 191 -0.65 -20.84 6.58
CA LEU A 191 -0.90 -21.51 7.87
C LEU A 191 -2.11 -20.90 8.59
N SER A 192 -2.91 -20.09 7.90
CA SER A 192 -4.11 -19.51 8.48
C SER A 192 -5.16 -20.61 8.76
N PRO A 193 -5.91 -20.53 9.86
CA PRO A 193 -7.09 -21.35 10.05
C PRO A 193 -8.07 -21.20 8.87
N ALA A 194 -8.69 -22.31 8.47
CA ALA A 194 -9.53 -22.34 7.26
C ALA A 194 -10.78 -21.44 7.33
N ASP A 195 -11.28 -21.18 8.54
CA ASP A 195 -12.43 -20.32 8.83
C ASP A 195 -12.08 -18.84 8.95
N LEU A 196 -10.78 -18.50 8.92
CA LEU A 196 -10.33 -17.13 9.09
C LEU A 196 -10.53 -16.31 7.80
N PRO A 197 -11.24 -15.17 7.83
CA PRO A 197 -11.44 -14.32 6.65
C PRO A 197 -10.15 -13.55 6.32
N THR A 198 -9.20 -14.21 5.65
CA THR A 198 -7.90 -13.60 5.37
C THR A 198 -7.94 -12.63 4.19
N ASP A 199 -7.03 -11.68 4.20
CA ASP A 199 -6.81 -10.72 3.10
C ASP A 199 -6.48 -11.44 1.78
N ARG A 200 -5.71 -12.52 1.81
CA ARG A 200 -5.39 -13.32 0.63
C ARG A 200 -6.60 -14.07 0.08
N ALA A 201 -7.41 -14.65 0.96
CA ALA A 201 -8.62 -15.36 0.55
C ALA A 201 -9.63 -14.42 -0.12
N ALA A 202 -9.78 -13.19 0.39
CA ALA A 202 -10.63 -12.18 -0.21
C ALA A 202 -10.17 -11.82 -1.64
N LEU A 203 -8.88 -11.54 -1.84
CA LEU A 203 -8.35 -11.25 -3.18
C LEU A 203 -8.54 -12.42 -4.14
N ALA A 204 -8.28 -13.65 -3.69
CA ALA A 204 -8.49 -14.86 -4.49
C ALA A 204 -9.96 -15.07 -4.89
N ALA A 205 -10.90 -14.58 -4.09
CA ALA A 205 -12.34 -14.58 -4.39
C ALA A 205 -12.78 -13.38 -5.28
N GLY A 206 -11.87 -12.50 -5.70
CA GLY A 206 -12.19 -11.30 -6.47
C GLY A 206 -12.80 -10.17 -5.62
N GLU A 207 -12.63 -10.23 -4.31
CA GLU A 207 -13.16 -9.27 -3.36
C GLU A 207 -12.07 -8.28 -2.92
N ILE A 208 -12.48 -7.06 -2.60
CA ILE A 208 -11.60 -6.04 -2.02
C ILE A 208 -11.37 -6.39 -0.56
N SER A 209 -10.12 -6.60 -0.18
CA SER A 209 -9.75 -6.85 1.20
C SER A 209 -9.64 -5.53 1.97
N HIS A 210 -10.30 -5.43 3.12
CA HIS A 210 -10.16 -4.33 4.07
C HIS A 210 -9.73 -4.86 5.43
N THR A 211 -8.47 -4.67 5.76
CA THR A 211 -7.89 -5.02 7.06
C THR A 211 -7.64 -3.75 7.88
N VAL A 212 -8.01 -3.75 9.14
CA VAL A 212 -7.63 -2.68 10.08
C VAL A 212 -6.42 -3.14 10.88
N LEU A 213 -5.36 -2.37 10.77
CA LEU A 213 -4.11 -2.60 11.48
C LEU A 213 -4.10 -1.67 12.70
N ASP A 214 -4.37 -2.25 13.86
CA ASP A 214 -4.36 -1.55 15.14
C ASP A 214 -2.99 -1.77 15.80
N TYR A 215 -2.16 -0.76 15.76
CA TYR A 215 -0.80 -0.83 16.29
C TYR A 215 -0.72 -0.66 17.82
N THR A 216 -1.83 -0.34 18.48
CA THR A 216 -1.88 -0.35 19.97
C THR A 216 -1.87 -1.77 20.52
N ARG A 217 -2.11 -2.77 19.65
CA ARG A 217 -2.13 -4.19 20.00
C ARG A 217 -0.84 -4.93 19.72
N LEU A 218 0.23 -4.22 19.33
CA LEU A 218 1.55 -4.84 19.20
C LEU A 218 2.06 -5.25 20.59
N GLY A 219 2.32 -6.55 20.76
CA GLY A 219 2.82 -7.10 22.05
C GLY A 219 1.74 -7.60 23.01
N HIS A 220 0.50 -7.73 22.56
CA HIS A 220 -0.64 -8.34 23.30
C HIS A 220 -1.12 -9.64 22.64
#